data_dcbd3947d6fef879180d8bf7487857da
#
_entry.id   dcbd3947d6fef879180d8bf7487857da
#
_cell.length_a   1.000
_cell.length_b   1.000
_cell.length_c   1.000
_cell.angle_alpha   90.00
_cell.angle_beta   90.00
_cell.angle_gamma   90.00
#
_symmetry.space_group_name_H-M   'P 1'
#
loop_
_entity.id
_entity.type
_entity.pdbx_description
1 polymer ?
#
loop_
_entity_poly.entity_id
_entity_poly.type
_entity_poly.pdbx_seq_one_letter_code
_entity_poly.pdbx_strand_id
1 'polypeptide(L)'
;MSQFSGVQSVIYGVSNLEEAKAWYTTLLEVEPYFEAECYVGFNVGGFELGLDPNARNVISRADGVVAYWGVADIAAQVERMNGLGARQHGEIVDVGEGILMASFLDPFGNVFGLIQNPHFKLTSTSTQDPSD
;
A
#
# COMPACT_ATOMS: atom_id res chain seq x y z
N MET A 1 23.37 -10.94 -11.64
CA MET A 1 22.15 -11.28 -10.94
C MET A 1 22.17 -10.70 -9.55
N SER A 2 21.09 -10.09 -9.14
CA SER A 2 21.05 -9.45 -7.86
C SER A 2 20.85 -10.46 -6.75
N GLN A 3 21.43 -10.19 -5.59
CA GLN A 3 21.17 -11.00 -4.42
C GLN A 3 19.93 -10.53 -3.66
N PHE A 4 19.28 -9.50 -4.14
CA PHE A 4 18.06 -8.98 -3.52
C PHE A 4 16.87 -9.57 -4.25
N SER A 5 15.84 -9.95 -3.48
CA SER A 5 14.68 -10.62 -4.06
C SER A 5 13.49 -9.70 -4.25
N GLY A 6 13.66 -8.41 -4.04
CA GLY A 6 12.59 -7.46 -4.26
C GLY A 6 12.00 -6.96 -2.97
N VAL A 7 10.94 -6.20 -3.07
CA VAL A 7 10.25 -5.69 -1.89
C VAL A 7 9.43 -6.82 -1.28
N GLN A 8 9.56 -7.04 0.02
CA GLN A 8 8.76 -8.05 0.71
C GLN A 8 7.73 -7.42 1.63
N SER A 9 8.10 -6.36 2.31
CA SER A 9 7.22 -5.74 3.29
C SER A 9 7.29 -4.24 3.18
N VAL A 10 6.15 -3.59 3.35
CA VAL A 10 6.08 -2.14 3.53
C VAL A 10 5.40 -1.95 4.87
N ILE A 11 6.05 -1.22 5.78
CA ILE A 11 5.54 -1.07 7.12
C ILE A 11 5.12 0.37 7.34
N TYR A 12 3.87 0.54 7.73
CA TYR A 12 3.31 1.86 8.02
C TYR A 12 3.21 2.04 9.53
N GLY A 13 3.68 3.18 10.01
CA GLY A 13 3.52 3.53 11.41
C GLY A 13 2.13 4.05 11.65
N VAL A 14 1.46 3.54 12.68
CA VAL A 14 0.09 3.93 12.96
C VAL A 14 -0.04 4.22 14.45
N SER A 15 -0.88 5.20 14.79
CA SER A 15 -1.00 5.59 16.18
C SER A 15 -1.94 4.68 16.96
N ASN A 16 -2.84 4.00 16.28
CA ASN A 16 -3.82 3.14 16.93
C ASN A 16 -3.95 1.88 16.09
N LEU A 17 -3.41 0.77 16.59
CA LEU A 17 -3.33 -0.44 15.79
C LEU A 17 -4.70 -1.03 15.49
N GLU A 18 -5.62 -1.02 16.47
CA GLU A 18 -6.95 -1.59 16.23
C GLU A 18 -7.72 -0.78 15.19
N GLU A 19 -7.63 0.53 15.28
CA GLU A 19 -8.30 1.38 14.31
C GLU A 19 -7.69 1.21 12.93
N ALA A 20 -6.37 1.13 12.87
CA ALA A 20 -5.67 0.96 11.60
C ALA A 20 -6.02 -0.39 10.98
N LYS A 21 -6.07 -1.44 11.81
CA LYS A 21 -6.43 -2.76 11.30
C LYS A 21 -7.81 -2.73 10.66
N ALA A 22 -8.77 -2.10 11.33
CA ALA A 22 -10.12 -2.03 10.78
C ALA A 22 -10.16 -1.26 9.47
N TRP A 23 -9.45 -0.13 9.44
CA TRP A 23 -9.43 0.71 8.23
C TRP A 23 -8.81 -0.03 7.05
N TYR A 24 -7.66 -0.68 7.29
CA TYR A 24 -6.97 -1.36 6.21
C TYR A 24 -7.68 -2.64 5.78
N THR A 25 -8.35 -3.33 6.70
CA THR A 25 -9.18 -4.47 6.34
C THR A 25 -10.26 -4.03 5.35
N THR A 26 -10.88 -2.88 5.61
CA THR A 26 -11.89 -2.36 4.71
C THR A 26 -11.29 -1.95 3.37
N LEU A 27 -10.18 -1.24 3.42
CA LEU A 27 -9.56 -0.77 2.18
C LEU A 27 -9.09 -1.92 1.32
N LEU A 28 -8.38 -2.87 1.91
CA LEU A 28 -7.73 -3.94 1.16
C LEU A 28 -8.68 -5.09 0.86
N GLU A 29 -9.80 -5.16 1.57
CA GLU A 29 -10.82 -6.20 1.36
C GLU A 29 -10.27 -7.59 1.63
N VAL A 30 -9.31 -7.69 2.55
CA VAL A 30 -8.80 -8.96 3.03
C VAL A 30 -8.59 -8.85 4.52
N GLU A 31 -8.64 -9.99 5.19
CA GLU A 31 -8.32 -10.04 6.60
C GLU A 31 -6.82 -10.14 6.77
N PRO A 32 -6.27 -9.70 7.90
CA PRO A 32 -4.84 -9.87 8.14
C PRO A 32 -4.47 -11.35 8.12
N TYR A 33 -3.30 -11.65 7.60
CA TYR A 33 -2.81 -13.02 7.65
C TYR A 33 -1.98 -13.25 8.91
N PHE A 34 -1.61 -12.20 9.60
CA PHE A 34 -0.81 -12.29 10.80
C PHE A 34 -1.20 -11.17 11.75
N GLU A 35 -1.40 -11.53 13.02
CA GLU A 35 -1.73 -10.55 14.05
C GLU A 35 -0.92 -10.87 15.29
N ALA A 36 -0.31 -9.85 15.86
CA ALA A 36 0.33 -9.94 17.15
C ALA A 36 -0.06 -8.72 17.94
N GLU A 37 0.39 -8.64 19.17
CA GLU A 37 -0.04 -7.55 20.04
C GLU A 37 0.37 -6.19 19.48
N CYS A 38 1.54 -6.11 18.85
CA CYS A 38 2.07 -4.86 18.35
C CYS A 38 2.34 -4.87 16.86
N TYR A 39 1.65 -5.71 16.10
CA TYR A 39 1.91 -5.77 14.68
C TYR A 39 0.76 -6.49 13.96
N VAL A 40 0.34 -5.94 12.83
CA VAL A 40 -0.66 -6.58 11.99
C VAL A 40 -0.11 -6.61 10.58
N GLY A 41 -0.18 -7.77 9.92
CA GLY A 41 0.31 -7.92 8.56
C GLY A 41 -0.79 -8.39 7.62
N PHE A 42 -0.84 -7.75 6.45
CA PHE A 42 -1.77 -8.11 5.38
C PHE A 42 -0.98 -8.64 4.18
N ASN A 43 -1.54 -9.61 3.50
CA ASN A 43 -0.97 -10.08 2.24
C ASN A 43 -1.63 -9.32 1.11
N VAL A 44 -0.84 -8.52 0.40
CA VAL A 44 -1.36 -7.71 -0.70
C VAL A 44 -0.64 -8.16 -1.96
N GLY A 45 -1.27 -9.04 -2.70
CA GLY A 45 -0.69 -9.54 -3.94
C GLY A 45 0.63 -10.25 -3.75
N GLY A 46 0.84 -10.87 -2.60
CA GLY A 46 2.08 -11.57 -2.32
C GLY A 46 3.09 -10.74 -1.54
N PHE A 47 2.83 -9.46 -1.36
CA PHE A 47 3.72 -8.59 -0.58
C PHE A 47 3.05 -8.26 0.74
N GLU A 48 3.84 -7.97 1.75
CA GLU A 48 3.28 -7.69 3.05
C GLU A 48 3.10 -6.19 3.25
N LEU A 49 1.89 -5.80 3.67
CA LEU A 49 1.64 -4.48 4.20
C LEU A 49 1.52 -4.63 5.70
N GLY A 50 2.44 -4.03 6.44
CA GLY A 50 2.47 -4.17 7.89
C GLY A 50 2.05 -2.88 8.57
N LEU A 51 1.39 -3.04 9.71
CA LEU A 51 0.99 -1.92 10.56
C LEU A 51 1.70 -2.08 11.89
N ASP A 52 2.38 -1.02 12.32
CA ASP A 52 3.21 -1.09 13.50
C ASP A 52 3.09 0.20 14.30
N PRO A 53 2.55 0.14 15.53
CA PRO A 53 2.39 1.36 16.31
C PRO A 53 3.71 1.95 16.78
N ASN A 54 4.79 1.20 16.68
CA ASN A 54 6.11 1.68 17.11
C ASN A 54 6.99 2.13 15.97
N ALA A 55 6.55 2.00 14.73
CA ALA A 55 7.37 2.37 13.56
C ALA A 55 7.04 3.80 13.15
N ARG A 56 7.22 4.74 14.06
CA ARG A 56 6.90 6.12 13.78
C ARG A 56 8.12 6.87 13.32
N ASN A 57 7.94 7.66 12.28
CA ASN A 57 9.03 8.46 11.78
C ASN A 57 9.09 9.79 12.48
N VAL A 58 10.29 10.29 12.61
CA VAL A 58 10.47 11.61 13.18
C VAL A 58 10.60 12.67 12.11
N ILE A 59 10.63 12.30 10.85
CA ILE A 59 10.71 13.24 9.75
C ILE A 59 9.44 13.16 8.92
N SER A 60 9.24 14.16 8.08
CA SER A 60 8.03 14.22 7.29
C SER A 60 7.97 13.06 6.32
N ARG A 61 6.84 12.39 6.28
CA ARG A 61 6.66 11.27 5.38
C ARG A 61 6.37 11.72 3.96
N ALA A 62 6.02 12.99 3.77
CA ALA A 62 5.67 13.47 2.46
C ALA A 62 6.89 13.56 1.55
N ASP A 63 8.06 13.66 2.13
CA ASP A 63 9.28 13.84 1.35
C ASP A 63 10.13 12.58 1.27
N GLY A 64 9.64 11.47 1.73
CA GLY A 64 10.44 10.27 1.78
C GLY A 64 10.06 9.28 0.70
N VAL A 65 10.26 8.02 1.01
CA VAL A 65 9.93 6.93 0.10
C VAL A 65 8.43 6.74 0.10
N VAL A 66 7.87 6.55 -1.09
CA VAL A 66 6.45 6.28 -1.25
C VAL A 66 6.28 4.93 -1.90
N ALA A 67 5.45 4.09 -1.29
CA ALA A 67 5.08 2.81 -1.89
C ALA A 67 3.86 3.03 -2.77
N TYR A 68 3.95 2.56 -4.00
CA TYR A 68 2.82 2.64 -4.93
C TYR A 68 2.27 1.24 -5.13
N TRP A 69 0.98 1.09 -4.84
CA TRP A 69 0.31 -0.20 -4.96
C TRP A 69 -0.44 -0.25 -6.27
N GLY A 70 -0.29 -1.35 -6.99
CA GLY A 70 -0.90 -1.50 -8.30
C GLY A 70 -2.40 -1.68 -8.24
N VAL A 71 -3.11 -0.97 -9.10
CA VAL A 71 -4.56 -1.09 -9.21
C VAL A 71 -4.92 -1.17 -10.69
N ALA A 72 -6.05 -1.79 -10.98
CA ALA A 72 -6.49 -1.92 -12.36
C ALA A 72 -7.18 -0.66 -12.86
N ASP A 73 -7.88 0.04 -11.99
CA ASP A 73 -8.67 1.22 -12.36
C ASP A 73 -8.43 2.27 -11.28
N ILE A 74 -7.52 3.18 -11.56
CA ILE A 74 -7.09 4.14 -10.54
C ILE A 74 -8.20 5.15 -10.23
N ALA A 75 -8.99 5.53 -11.23
CA ALA A 75 -10.05 6.49 -10.96
C ALA A 75 -11.08 5.93 -9.99
N ALA A 76 -11.43 4.66 -10.16
CA ALA A 76 -12.37 4.02 -9.24
C ALA A 76 -11.78 3.91 -7.84
N GLN A 77 -10.49 3.61 -7.73
CA GLN A 77 -9.88 3.50 -6.41
C GLN A 77 -9.74 4.85 -5.74
N VAL A 78 -9.46 5.90 -6.51
CA VAL A 78 -9.40 7.24 -5.94
C VAL A 78 -10.74 7.61 -5.32
N GLU A 79 -11.83 7.34 -6.05
CA GLU A 79 -13.14 7.65 -5.53
C GLU A 79 -13.45 6.83 -4.28
N ARG A 80 -13.08 5.56 -4.30
CA ARG A 80 -13.32 4.70 -3.15
C ARG A 80 -12.54 5.15 -1.93
N MET A 81 -11.27 5.50 -2.11
CA MET A 81 -10.44 5.92 -0.98
C MET A 81 -10.93 7.25 -0.40
N ASN A 82 -11.40 8.16 -1.24
CA ASN A 82 -12.00 9.39 -0.74
C ASN A 82 -13.20 9.08 0.14
N GLY A 83 -13.99 8.09 -0.25
CA GLY A 83 -15.14 7.68 0.54
C GLY A 83 -14.78 6.98 1.84
N LEU A 84 -13.57 6.45 1.94
CA LEU A 84 -13.10 5.79 3.15
C LEU A 84 -12.40 6.73 4.12
N GLY A 85 -12.34 8.02 3.79
CA GLY A 85 -11.75 8.99 4.68
C GLY A 85 -10.27 9.23 4.48
N ALA A 86 -9.67 8.66 3.45
CA ALA A 86 -8.31 9.01 3.09
C ALA A 86 -8.31 10.39 2.46
N ARG A 87 -7.22 11.13 2.66
CA ARG A 87 -7.14 12.48 2.11
C ARG A 87 -6.25 12.43 0.88
N GLN A 88 -6.81 12.83 -0.26
CA GLN A 88 -6.05 12.81 -1.50
C GLN A 88 -4.90 13.81 -1.41
N HIS A 89 -3.72 13.38 -1.83
CA HIS A 89 -2.50 14.16 -1.74
C HIS A 89 -2.12 14.54 -3.17
N GLY A 90 -2.82 15.50 -3.75
CA GLY A 90 -2.62 15.85 -5.14
C GLY A 90 -3.59 15.12 -6.05
N GLU A 91 -3.51 15.40 -7.32
CA GLU A 91 -4.43 14.86 -8.30
C GLU A 91 -3.81 13.65 -8.99
N ILE A 92 -4.63 12.89 -9.71
CA ILE A 92 -4.10 11.81 -10.54
C ILE A 92 -3.17 12.42 -11.57
N VAL A 93 -1.97 11.86 -11.67
CA VAL A 93 -0.94 12.37 -12.58
C VAL A 93 -0.75 11.35 -13.70
N ASP A 94 -0.80 11.83 -14.94
CA ASP A 94 -0.51 11.01 -16.09
C ASP A 94 0.97 11.19 -16.41
N VAL A 95 1.75 10.14 -16.20
CA VAL A 95 3.20 10.23 -16.43
C VAL A 95 3.59 9.66 -17.79
N GLY A 96 2.59 9.42 -18.65
CA GLY A 96 2.84 8.96 -20.00
C GLY A 96 2.69 7.47 -20.13
N GLU A 97 2.51 7.02 -21.38
CA GLU A 97 2.46 5.59 -21.71
C GLU A 97 1.33 4.85 -21.02
N GLY A 98 0.25 5.54 -20.68
CA GLY A 98 -0.86 4.93 -19.99
C GLY A 98 -0.66 4.70 -18.52
N ILE A 99 0.39 5.26 -17.95
CA ILE A 99 0.70 5.08 -16.53
C ILE A 99 0.12 6.25 -15.75
N LEU A 100 -0.71 5.94 -14.77
CA LEU A 100 -1.35 6.94 -13.94
C LEU A 100 -0.98 6.70 -12.48
N MET A 101 -0.77 7.76 -11.74
CA MET A 101 -0.35 7.67 -10.34
C MET A 101 -1.14 8.64 -9.50
N ALA A 102 -1.38 8.26 -8.26
CA ALA A 102 -2.06 9.10 -7.28
C ALA A 102 -1.54 8.75 -5.90
N SER A 103 -1.65 9.67 -4.97
CA SER A 103 -1.26 9.36 -3.61
C SER A 103 -2.27 9.96 -2.64
N PHE A 104 -2.31 9.38 -1.46
CA PHE A 104 -3.24 9.73 -0.41
C PHE A 104 -2.52 9.77 0.91
N LEU A 105 -3.10 10.47 1.86
CA LEU A 105 -2.69 10.34 3.25
C LEU A 105 -3.72 9.44 3.92
N ASP A 106 -3.25 8.38 4.56
CA ASP A 106 -4.16 7.53 5.30
C ASP A 106 -4.55 8.26 6.59
N PRO A 107 -5.49 7.73 7.39
CA PRO A 107 -5.91 8.44 8.59
C PRO A 107 -4.81 8.65 9.62
N PHE A 108 -3.66 8.02 9.43
CA PHE A 108 -2.56 8.07 10.39
C PHE A 108 -1.37 8.87 9.87
N GLY A 109 -1.54 9.54 8.71
CA GLY A 109 -0.51 10.41 8.19
C GLY A 109 0.49 9.76 7.26
N ASN A 110 0.26 8.53 6.86
CA ASN A 110 1.17 7.84 5.93
C ASN A 110 0.77 8.15 4.50
N VAL A 111 1.78 8.28 3.63
CA VAL A 111 1.52 8.45 2.21
C VAL A 111 1.30 7.07 1.60
N PHE A 112 0.15 6.89 0.98
CA PHE A 112 -0.24 5.62 0.35
C PHE A 112 -0.41 5.91 -1.13
N GLY A 113 0.41 5.26 -1.97
CA GLY A 113 0.38 5.53 -3.39
C GLY A 113 -0.37 4.47 -4.16
N LEU A 114 -0.99 4.90 -5.25
CA LEU A 114 -1.66 4.02 -6.20
C LEU A 114 -1.01 4.20 -7.56
N ILE A 115 -0.87 3.10 -8.30
CA ILE A 115 -0.34 3.18 -9.65
C ILE A 115 -1.12 2.24 -10.55
N GLN A 116 -1.52 2.76 -11.70
CA GLN A 116 -2.11 1.97 -12.76
C GLN A 116 -1.09 1.92 -13.88
N ASN A 117 -0.45 0.77 -14.07
CA ASN A 117 0.61 0.62 -15.03
C ASN A 117 0.35 -0.62 -15.88
N PRO A 118 -0.13 -0.46 -17.10
CA PRO A 118 -0.48 -1.61 -17.93
C PRO A 118 0.72 -2.42 -18.39
N HIS A 119 1.93 -1.88 -18.18
CA HIS A 119 3.14 -2.56 -18.66
C HIS A 119 3.82 -3.39 -17.59
N PHE A 120 3.44 -3.23 -16.33
CA PHE A 120 4.15 -3.89 -15.25
C PHE A 120 3.54 -5.26 -14.97
N LYS A 121 4.38 -6.28 -14.91
CA LYS A 121 3.96 -7.61 -14.57
C LYS A 121 5.00 -8.24 -13.67
N LEU A 122 4.51 -9.04 -12.72
CA LEU A 122 5.41 -9.78 -11.84
C LEU A 122 5.77 -11.06 -12.54
N THR A 123 7.00 -11.11 -13.04
CA THR A 123 7.39 -12.26 -13.84
C THR A 123 7.45 -13.52 -13.04
N SER A 124 7.75 -13.41 -11.78
CA SER A 124 7.90 -14.62 -11.00
C SER A 124 6.59 -15.19 -10.57
N THR A 125 5.54 -14.51 -10.77
CA THR A 125 4.31 -15.08 -10.40
C THR A 125 4.01 -16.22 -11.18
N SER A 126 4.66 -16.20 -12.18
CA SER A 126 4.52 -17.29 -12.84
C SER A 126 4.77 -18.34 -11.95
N THR A 127 5.08 -18.27 -11.16
CA THR A 127 5.31 -19.28 -10.57
C THR A 127 5.12 -19.34 -9.27
N GLN A 128 4.89 -19.09 -9.05
CA GLN A 128 4.75 -19.18 -7.94
C GLN A 128 3.83 -19.16 -7.27
N ASP A 129 3.70 -19.43 -7.52
CA ASP A 129 3.01 -19.58 -6.87
C ASP A 129 2.76 -19.62 -6.03
N PRO A 130 2.54 -19.70 -5.80
CA PRO A 130 2.25 -19.76 -5.02
C PRO A 130 2.08 -20.04 -4.17
N SER A 131 2.33 -20.38 -4.29
CA SER A 131 2.25 -20.72 -3.61
C SER A 131 2.60 -20.84 -3.10
N ASP A 132 3.05 -20.60 -3.44
CA ASP A 132 3.32 -20.74 -3.10
C ASP A 132 3.42 -20.81 -2.61
#